data_17a900ddb1f4a17b713c8381ee12d5d3
#
_entry.id   17a900ddb1f4a17b713c8381ee12d5d3
#
_cell.length_a   1.000
_cell.length_b   1.000
_cell.length_c   1.000
_cell.angle_alpha   90.00
_cell.angle_beta   90.00
_cell.angle_gamma   90.00
#
_symmetry.space_group_name_H-M   'P 1'
#
loop_
_entity.id
_entity.type
_entity.pdbx_description
1 polymer ?
#
loop_
_entity_poly.entity_id
_entity_poly.type
_entity_poly.pdbx_seq_one_letter_code
_entity_poly.pdbx_strand_id
1 'polypeptide(L)'
;MRFASHLASAAALVFAPLSYAHAQNAGKTLSMDFRMTNAVQGMPDTGVIVGHAVGTADKMRLDVSMKGANARVTPLTDSAVSMIVTDSGKTITYLDSKKSQFLRVRPAEMVAQAQQMGGMKMDFSETAAKVDSLGAGPAILGHPTSHYRVTTGMTMTISAMGQQQTVKIASSNDAYYATDIKGYLNPFTTLTGGDMAAIFGTTNKNFGDKMKAVQQKLPKGTPLRALSSATIVAQGQTRVTNSAAEVTGIQWVDADPKAFEVPSNYTALQLPGMGGSSSGAIPPQ
;
A
#
# COMPACT_ATOMS: atom_id res chain seq x y z
N MET A 1 -0.15 8.41 -76.66
CA MET A 1 -0.14 9.75 -76.07
C MET A 1 -1.28 9.88 -75.07
N ARG A 2 -1.00 9.88 -73.78
CA ARG A 2 -1.70 10.63 -72.74
C ARG A 2 -1.14 10.21 -71.36
N PHE A 3 -0.56 11.18 -70.70
CA PHE A 3 0.06 11.09 -69.40
C PHE A 3 -0.99 10.86 -68.30
N ALA A 4 -0.72 9.95 -67.36
CA ALA A 4 -1.47 9.83 -66.13
C ALA A 4 -0.52 10.17 -64.95
N SER A 5 -0.81 11.29 -64.30
CA SER A 5 -0.11 11.83 -63.17
C SER A 5 -0.44 11.06 -61.89
N HIS A 6 0.58 10.54 -61.21
CA HIS A 6 0.44 9.93 -59.87
C HIS A 6 0.56 11.01 -58.82
N LEU A 7 -0.51 11.26 -58.08
CA LEU A 7 -0.53 12.03 -56.85
C LEU A 7 -0.22 11.06 -55.69
N ALA A 8 1.00 11.16 -55.16
CA ALA A 8 1.41 10.49 -53.92
C ALA A 8 0.95 11.37 -52.74
N SER A 9 -0.08 10.94 -52.03
CA SER A 9 -0.47 11.54 -50.75
C SER A 9 0.46 11.03 -49.65
N ALA A 10 1.39 11.84 -49.18
CA ALA A 10 2.19 11.61 -47.99
C ALA A 10 1.33 11.86 -46.74
N ALA A 11 0.92 10.78 -46.08
CA ALA A 11 0.34 10.84 -44.74
C ALA A 11 1.46 11.11 -43.72
N ALA A 12 1.58 12.35 -43.29
CA ALA A 12 2.45 12.70 -42.17
C ALA A 12 1.84 12.17 -40.85
N LEU A 13 2.37 11.06 -40.37
CA LEU A 13 2.14 10.59 -39.00
C LEU A 13 2.81 11.57 -38.03
N VAL A 14 2.02 12.43 -37.41
CA VAL A 14 2.48 13.27 -36.30
C VAL A 14 2.67 12.38 -35.07
N PHE A 15 3.88 11.90 -34.85
CA PHE A 15 4.29 11.36 -33.57
C PHE A 15 4.41 12.53 -32.59
N ALA A 16 3.39 12.78 -31.81
CA ALA A 16 3.51 13.64 -30.64
C ALA A 16 4.43 12.91 -29.63
N PRO A 17 5.52 13.52 -29.17
CA PRO A 17 6.43 12.88 -28.25
C PRO A 17 5.73 12.74 -26.88
N LEU A 18 5.53 11.49 -26.44
CA LEU A 18 5.07 11.11 -25.09
C LEU A 18 6.00 11.57 -23.95
N SER A 19 7.06 12.30 -24.27
CA SER A 19 8.09 12.76 -23.33
C SER A 19 7.70 14.01 -22.52
N TYR A 20 6.63 14.70 -22.86
CA TYR A 20 6.25 15.96 -22.21
C TYR A 20 5.54 15.81 -20.85
N ALA A 21 4.91 14.68 -20.58
CA ALA A 21 4.15 14.50 -19.34
C ALA A 21 5.04 14.41 -18.09
N HIS A 22 6.29 13.93 -18.23
CA HIS A 22 7.22 13.79 -17.09
C HIS A 22 7.85 15.12 -16.66
N ALA A 23 8.05 16.07 -17.58
CA ALA A 23 8.64 17.37 -17.26
C ALA A 23 7.65 18.33 -16.59
N GLN A 24 6.35 18.20 -16.87
CA GLN A 24 5.31 19.08 -16.31
C GLN A 24 5.03 18.82 -14.82
N ASN A 25 5.35 17.65 -14.30
CA ASN A 25 5.06 17.25 -12.91
C ASN A 25 6.29 17.21 -12.01
N ALA A 26 7.45 17.67 -12.48
CA ALA A 26 8.65 17.79 -11.67
C ALA A 26 8.40 18.75 -10.50
N GLY A 27 8.54 18.25 -9.26
CA GLY A 27 8.26 19.01 -8.05
C GLY A 27 6.79 19.02 -7.59
N LYS A 28 5.88 18.44 -8.36
CA LYS A 28 4.48 18.26 -7.95
C LYS A 28 4.30 17.04 -7.06
N THR A 29 3.28 17.12 -6.23
CA THR A 29 2.83 16.02 -5.36
C THR A 29 1.64 15.33 -6.02
N LEU A 30 1.60 14.01 -5.96
CA LEU A 30 0.46 13.23 -6.45
C LEU A 30 -0.65 13.22 -5.40
N SER A 31 -1.82 13.67 -5.80
CA SER A 31 -3.06 13.61 -5.02
C SER A 31 -3.99 12.57 -5.62
N MET A 32 -4.50 11.65 -4.81
CA MET A 32 -5.37 10.55 -5.24
C MET A 32 -6.57 10.41 -4.31
N ASP A 33 -7.76 10.33 -4.89
CA ASP A 33 -8.94 9.81 -4.21
C ASP A 33 -9.08 8.34 -4.51
N PHE A 34 -9.47 7.55 -3.49
CA PHE A 34 -9.61 6.11 -3.67
C PHE A 34 -10.76 5.53 -2.84
N ARG A 35 -11.20 4.37 -3.27
CA ARG A 35 -12.18 3.54 -2.58
C ARG A 35 -11.65 2.12 -2.43
N MET A 36 -11.85 1.52 -1.27
CA MET A 36 -11.62 0.10 -1.05
C MET A 36 -12.88 -0.55 -0.48
N THR A 37 -13.11 -1.79 -0.87
CA THR A 37 -14.15 -2.64 -0.31
C THR A 37 -13.53 -3.92 0.22
N ASN A 38 -14.05 -4.44 1.31
CA ASN A 38 -13.59 -5.67 1.90
C ASN A 38 -14.79 -6.51 2.33
N ALA A 39 -14.95 -7.67 1.72
CA ALA A 39 -16.01 -8.63 2.01
C ALA A 39 -15.40 -9.91 2.60
N VAL A 40 -15.93 -10.35 3.73
CA VAL A 40 -15.55 -11.62 4.35
C VAL A 40 -16.69 -12.61 4.14
N GLN A 41 -16.38 -13.79 3.60
CA GLN A 41 -17.39 -14.82 3.36
C GLN A 41 -18.12 -15.17 4.66
N GLY A 42 -19.46 -15.18 4.59
CA GLY A 42 -20.31 -15.45 5.75
C GLY A 42 -20.61 -14.25 6.65
N MET A 43 -20.08 -13.05 6.33
CA MET A 43 -20.44 -11.82 7.02
C MET A 43 -21.34 -10.95 6.13
N PRO A 44 -22.45 -10.39 6.66
CA PRO A 44 -23.42 -9.65 5.84
C PRO A 44 -22.91 -8.28 5.37
N ASP A 45 -21.94 -7.70 6.08
CA ASP A 45 -21.48 -6.34 5.82
C ASP A 45 -20.17 -6.29 5.07
N THR A 46 -20.18 -5.63 3.92
CA THR A 46 -18.99 -5.23 3.20
C THR A 46 -18.45 -3.92 3.79
N GLY A 47 -17.26 -3.97 4.38
CA GLY A 47 -16.58 -2.75 4.82
C GLY A 47 -16.19 -1.91 3.61
N VAL A 48 -16.49 -0.61 3.66
CA VAL A 48 -16.10 0.37 2.64
C VAL A 48 -15.17 1.40 3.26
N ILE A 49 -14.00 1.55 2.66
CA ILE A 49 -13.04 2.61 2.98
C ILE A 49 -13.06 3.59 1.81
N VAL A 50 -13.22 4.86 2.09
CA VAL A 50 -12.95 5.94 1.15
C VAL A 50 -11.84 6.79 1.71
N GLY A 51 -10.95 7.25 0.86
CA GLY A 51 -9.79 8.00 1.32
C GLY A 51 -9.22 8.93 0.28
N HIS A 52 -8.41 9.84 0.78
CA HIS A 52 -7.61 10.78 0.04
C HIS A 52 -6.15 10.60 0.41
N ALA A 53 -5.28 10.51 -0.58
CA ALA A 53 -3.84 10.38 -0.41
C ALA A 53 -3.13 11.51 -1.12
N VAL A 54 -2.19 12.15 -0.43
CA VAL A 54 -1.26 13.11 -1.03
C VAL A 54 0.15 12.59 -0.78
N GLY A 55 0.96 12.42 -1.84
CA GLY A 55 2.24 11.74 -1.64
C GLY A 55 3.33 12.10 -2.63
N THR A 56 4.54 11.83 -2.19
CA THR A 56 5.79 11.85 -2.94
C THR A 56 6.38 10.45 -2.99
N ALA A 57 7.63 10.32 -3.40
CA ALA A 57 8.34 9.03 -3.41
C ALA A 57 8.63 8.47 -2.00
N ASP A 58 8.75 9.32 -0.99
CA ASP A 58 9.22 8.97 0.35
C ASP A 58 8.24 9.32 1.47
N LYS A 59 7.23 10.17 1.17
CA LYS A 59 6.24 10.65 2.14
C LYS A 59 4.85 10.56 1.57
N MET A 60 3.88 10.30 2.43
CA MET A 60 2.46 10.30 2.06
C MET A 60 1.61 10.69 3.26
N ARG A 61 0.58 11.49 3.01
CA ARG A 61 -0.53 11.71 3.93
C ARG A 61 -1.73 10.93 3.41
N LEU A 62 -2.39 10.25 4.31
CA LEU A 62 -3.61 9.50 4.07
C LEU A 62 -4.70 9.98 5.02
N ASP A 63 -5.81 10.42 4.48
CA ASP A 63 -7.02 10.72 5.24
C ASP A 63 -8.10 9.72 4.80
N VAL A 64 -8.51 8.82 5.68
CA VAL A 64 -9.44 7.73 5.36
C VAL A 64 -10.67 7.76 6.27
N SER A 65 -11.80 7.39 5.71
CA SER A 65 -13.02 7.11 6.48
C SER A 65 -13.56 5.73 6.15
N MET A 66 -14.09 5.05 7.16
CA MET A 66 -14.67 3.72 7.03
C MET A 66 -16.17 3.77 7.30
N LYS A 67 -16.90 2.97 6.51
CA LYS A 67 -18.33 2.72 6.70
C LYS A 67 -18.56 1.21 6.78
N GLY A 68 -19.46 0.78 7.66
CA GLY A 68 -19.80 -0.63 7.87
C GLY A 68 -19.75 -1.02 9.35
N ALA A 69 -20.37 -2.13 9.72
CA ALA A 69 -20.55 -2.55 11.12
C ALA A 69 -19.24 -2.88 11.87
N ASN A 70 -18.15 -3.16 11.14
CA ASN A 70 -16.85 -3.52 11.71
C ASN A 70 -15.76 -2.47 11.41
N ALA A 71 -16.15 -1.21 11.28
CA ALA A 71 -15.30 -0.10 10.86
C ALA A 71 -14.29 0.32 11.94
N ARG A 72 -13.31 -0.54 12.23
CA ARG A 72 -12.14 -0.19 13.07
C ARG A 72 -10.86 -0.29 12.25
N VAL A 73 -10.23 0.84 11.96
CA VAL A 73 -8.93 0.88 11.26
C VAL A 73 -7.79 0.65 12.23
N THR A 74 -7.92 1.15 13.44
CA THR A 74 -6.90 1.06 14.49
C THR A 74 -7.56 1.05 15.87
N PRO A 75 -6.84 0.63 16.92
CA PRO A 75 -7.34 0.74 18.30
C PRO A 75 -7.59 2.19 18.75
N LEU A 76 -7.18 3.19 17.97
CA LEU A 76 -7.20 4.60 18.36
C LEU A 76 -8.40 5.38 17.84
N THR A 77 -9.08 4.89 16.79
CA THR A 77 -10.05 5.72 16.06
C THR A 77 -11.32 4.99 15.70
N ASP A 78 -12.42 5.71 15.73
CA ASP A 78 -13.73 5.23 15.33
C ASP A 78 -13.81 5.00 13.81
N SER A 79 -14.34 5.95 13.05
CA SER A 79 -14.66 5.77 11.63
C SER A 79 -13.77 6.58 10.68
N ALA A 80 -12.90 7.44 11.18
CA ALA A 80 -12.00 8.28 10.38
C ALA A 80 -10.60 8.31 10.98
N VAL A 81 -9.58 8.22 10.15
CA VAL A 81 -8.16 8.21 10.53
C VAL A 81 -7.36 9.05 9.55
N SER A 82 -6.48 9.89 10.09
CA SER A 82 -5.40 10.53 9.33
C SER A 82 -4.07 9.85 9.64
N MET A 83 -3.27 9.59 8.63
CA MET A 83 -1.96 8.96 8.76
C MET A 83 -0.92 9.76 7.99
N ILE A 84 0.26 9.88 8.55
CA ILE A 84 1.45 10.39 7.86
C ILE A 84 2.44 9.23 7.76
N VAL A 85 2.85 8.92 6.55
CA VAL A 85 3.82 7.88 6.22
C VAL A 85 5.10 8.57 5.80
N THR A 86 6.22 8.21 6.40
CA THR A 86 7.55 8.76 6.08
C THR A 86 8.57 7.65 5.92
N ASP A 87 9.81 8.02 5.58
CA ASP A 87 10.93 7.09 5.44
C ASP A 87 10.64 5.96 4.42
N SER A 88 9.99 6.33 3.31
CA SER A 88 9.58 5.38 2.26
C SER A 88 8.70 4.24 2.78
N GLY A 89 7.77 4.55 3.70
CA GLY A 89 6.81 3.59 4.24
C GLY A 89 7.23 2.92 5.56
N LYS A 90 8.42 3.21 6.09
CA LYS A 90 8.94 2.55 7.31
C LYS A 90 8.37 3.14 8.59
N THR A 91 7.93 4.39 8.58
CA THR A 91 7.36 5.09 9.72
C THR A 91 5.92 5.49 9.41
N ILE A 92 4.98 5.11 10.26
CA ILE A 92 3.57 5.47 10.17
C ILE A 92 3.19 6.24 11.41
N THR A 93 2.66 7.45 11.23
CA THR A 93 2.16 8.28 12.32
C THR A 93 0.65 8.40 12.18
N TYR A 94 -0.10 7.85 13.11
CA TYR A 94 -1.55 7.98 13.21
C TYR A 94 -1.90 9.25 13.97
N LEU A 95 -2.83 10.04 13.44
CA LEU A 95 -3.29 11.28 14.05
C LEU A 95 -4.71 11.10 14.60
N ASP A 96 -4.92 11.36 15.87
CA ASP A 96 -6.23 11.50 16.51
C ASP A 96 -6.59 12.98 16.62
N SER A 97 -7.35 13.48 15.65
CA SER A 97 -7.75 14.89 15.62
C SER A 97 -8.71 15.29 16.76
N LYS A 98 -9.49 14.33 17.29
CA LYS A 98 -10.42 14.59 18.38
C LYS A 98 -9.69 14.85 19.71
N LYS A 99 -8.56 14.18 19.92
CA LYS A 99 -7.76 14.29 21.15
C LYS A 99 -6.51 15.14 20.98
N SER A 100 -6.22 15.60 19.75
CA SER A 100 -4.95 16.23 19.39
C SER A 100 -3.75 15.40 19.85
N GLN A 101 -3.80 14.09 19.52
CA GLN A 101 -2.76 13.12 19.87
C GLN A 101 -2.25 12.41 18.62
N PHE A 102 -1.03 11.92 18.68
CA PHE A 102 -0.50 11.07 17.63
C PHE A 102 0.21 9.85 18.18
N LEU A 103 0.14 8.76 17.42
CA LEU A 103 0.91 7.55 17.67
C LEU A 103 1.85 7.30 16.49
N ARG A 104 3.15 7.27 16.76
CA ARG A 104 4.17 6.92 15.76
C ARG A 104 4.58 5.48 15.93
N VAL A 105 4.52 4.71 14.85
CA VAL A 105 4.91 3.31 14.84
C VAL A 105 5.91 3.03 13.71
N ARG A 106 6.80 2.08 13.96
CA ARG A 106 7.69 1.48 12.98
C ARG A 106 7.43 -0.02 12.98
N PRO A 107 6.60 -0.55 12.07
CA PRO A 107 6.12 -1.93 12.14
C PRO A 107 7.23 -2.98 12.25
N ALA A 108 8.33 -2.80 11.51
CA ALA A 108 9.46 -3.74 11.57
C ALA A 108 10.15 -3.74 12.95
N GLU A 109 10.31 -2.58 13.58
CA GLU A 109 10.89 -2.47 14.93
C GLU A 109 9.97 -3.09 15.98
N MET A 110 8.66 -2.88 15.85
CA MET A 110 7.67 -3.51 16.77
C MET A 110 7.73 -5.05 16.71
N VAL A 111 7.82 -5.62 15.52
CA VAL A 111 7.95 -7.07 15.35
C VAL A 111 9.27 -7.57 15.95
N ALA A 112 10.38 -6.89 15.67
CA ALA A 112 11.69 -7.24 16.22
C ALA A 112 11.69 -7.17 17.75
N GLN A 113 11.11 -6.14 18.34
CA GLN A 113 11.01 -5.98 19.80
C GLN A 113 10.13 -7.08 20.43
N ALA A 114 8.98 -7.39 19.83
CA ALA A 114 8.10 -8.46 20.32
C ALA A 114 8.81 -9.82 20.33
N GLN A 115 9.66 -10.08 19.36
CA GLN A 115 10.49 -11.31 19.31
C GLN A 115 11.60 -11.30 20.36
N GLN A 116 12.30 -10.16 20.57
CA GLN A 116 13.36 -10.06 21.59
C GLN A 116 12.84 -10.25 23.01
N MET A 117 11.63 -9.80 23.30
CA MET A 117 11.00 -9.97 24.60
C MET A 117 10.59 -11.44 24.89
N GLY A 118 10.89 -12.36 23.97
CA GLY A 118 10.58 -13.79 24.12
C GLY A 118 9.08 -14.12 24.14
N GLY A 119 8.23 -13.12 23.95
CA GLY A 119 6.79 -13.28 24.03
C GLY A 119 6.16 -13.90 22.79
N MET A 120 6.81 -13.75 21.63
CA MET A 120 6.26 -14.23 20.35
C MET A 120 7.36 -14.63 19.38
N LYS A 121 7.26 -15.84 18.84
CA LYS A 121 8.11 -16.32 17.76
C LYS A 121 7.24 -16.57 16.53
N MET A 122 7.63 -16.02 15.39
CA MET A 122 6.98 -16.27 14.10
C MET A 122 7.94 -17.00 13.17
N ASP A 123 7.46 -18.06 12.57
CA ASP A 123 8.17 -18.81 11.54
C ASP A 123 7.33 -18.88 10.26
N PHE A 124 7.98 -18.75 9.11
CA PHE A 124 7.36 -18.80 7.79
C PHE A 124 7.90 -19.99 7.02
N SER A 125 7.04 -20.90 6.68
CA SER A 125 7.33 -22.09 5.88
C SER A 125 6.44 -22.15 4.64
N GLU A 126 6.74 -23.07 3.73
CA GLU A 126 5.96 -23.32 2.51
C GLU A 126 5.68 -22.02 1.71
N THR A 127 6.59 -21.05 1.79
CA THR A 127 6.41 -19.78 1.07
C THR A 127 6.56 -19.99 -0.43
N ALA A 128 5.49 -19.73 -1.17
CA ALA A 128 5.45 -19.71 -2.62
C ALA A 128 4.98 -18.32 -3.09
N ALA A 129 5.56 -17.83 -4.18
CA ALA A 129 5.14 -16.58 -4.77
C ALA A 129 5.39 -16.60 -6.28
N LYS A 130 4.41 -16.16 -7.05
CA LYS A 130 4.44 -16.08 -8.50
C LYS A 130 3.93 -14.73 -8.97
N VAL A 131 4.56 -14.18 -9.99
CA VAL A 131 4.12 -12.95 -10.67
C VAL A 131 3.91 -13.31 -12.13
N ASP A 132 2.70 -13.08 -12.61
CA ASP A 132 2.31 -13.26 -14.02
C ASP A 132 1.99 -11.89 -14.61
N SER A 133 2.62 -11.54 -15.74
CA SER A 133 2.20 -10.41 -16.56
C SER A 133 1.04 -10.89 -17.45
N LEU A 134 -0.09 -10.22 -17.35
CA LEU A 134 -1.29 -10.51 -18.13
C LEU A 134 -1.46 -9.55 -19.32
N GLY A 135 -0.45 -8.71 -19.59
CA GLY A 135 -0.42 -7.78 -20.69
C GLY A 135 -1.00 -6.39 -20.38
N ALA A 136 -1.51 -5.73 -21.41
CA ALA A 136 -2.14 -4.42 -21.26
C ALA A 136 -3.49 -4.57 -20.55
N GLY A 137 -3.74 -3.67 -19.59
CA GLY A 137 -5.04 -3.50 -18.95
C GLY A 137 -5.86 -2.39 -19.60
N PRO A 138 -7.12 -2.19 -19.15
CA PRO A 138 -7.92 -1.05 -19.58
C PRO A 138 -7.26 0.25 -19.09
N ALA A 139 -7.45 1.35 -19.81
CA ALA A 139 -7.08 2.66 -19.29
C ALA A 139 -7.96 3.01 -18.09
N ILE A 140 -7.35 3.51 -17.02
CA ILE A 140 -8.03 3.94 -15.80
C ILE A 140 -7.74 5.42 -15.60
N LEU A 141 -8.78 6.25 -15.49
CA LEU A 141 -8.68 7.71 -15.37
C LEU A 141 -7.81 8.35 -16.47
N GLY A 142 -7.83 7.77 -17.67
CA GLY A 142 -7.02 8.22 -18.82
C GLY A 142 -5.58 7.71 -18.83
N HIS A 143 -5.13 6.99 -17.80
CA HIS A 143 -3.79 6.42 -17.73
C HIS A 143 -3.74 5.00 -18.31
N PRO A 144 -2.80 4.69 -19.22
CA PRO A 144 -2.61 3.34 -19.72
C PRO A 144 -2.12 2.44 -18.58
N THR A 145 -2.65 1.21 -18.49
CA THR A 145 -2.28 0.28 -17.44
C THR A 145 -1.68 -1.01 -17.98
N SER A 146 -0.84 -1.64 -17.17
CA SER A 146 -0.38 -3.02 -17.30
C SER A 146 -1.01 -3.88 -16.22
N HIS A 147 -1.54 -5.05 -16.61
CA HIS A 147 -2.22 -5.99 -15.72
C HIS A 147 -1.24 -7.06 -15.25
N TYR A 148 -1.16 -7.23 -13.94
CA TYR A 148 -0.33 -8.24 -13.29
C TYR A 148 -1.14 -9.04 -12.28
N ARG A 149 -0.84 -10.33 -12.17
CA ARG A 149 -1.35 -11.20 -11.11
C ARG A 149 -0.21 -11.63 -10.21
N VAL A 150 -0.39 -11.44 -8.91
CA VAL A 150 0.51 -11.96 -7.87
C VAL A 150 -0.22 -13.03 -7.10
N THR A 151 0.29 -14.25 -7.12
CA THR A 151 -0.23 -15.36 -6.31
C THR A 151 0.79 -15.65 -5.23
N THR A 152 0.35 -15.71 -3.98
CA THR A 152 1.21 -16.08 -2.84
C THR A 152 0.57 -17.18 -2.02
N GLY A 153 1.42 -18.04 -1.47
CA GLY A 153 1.05 -19.05 -0.48
C GLY A 153 2.10 -19.10 0.61
N MET A 154 1.67 -19.20 1.85
CA MET A 154 2.58 -19.35 2.99
C MET A 154 1.92 -20.07 4.14
N THR A 155 2.73 -20.73 4.93
CA THR A 155 2.35 -21.24 6.25
C THR A 155 3.10 -20.42 7.30
N MET A 156 2.38 -19.79 8.20
CA MET A 156 2.92 -19.01 9.31
C MET A 156 2.64 -19.75 10.61
N THR A 157 3.67 -20.02 11.38
CA THR A 157 3.56 -20.58 12.72
C THR A 157 3.89 -19.52 13.75
N ILE A 158 2.94 -19.22 14.62
CA ILE A 158 3.08 -18.27 15.72
C ILE A 158 3.17 -19.07 17.01
N SER A 159 4.26 -18.89 17.75
CA SER A 159 4.43 -19.45 19.08
C SER A 159 4.46 -18.32 20.09
N ALA A 160 3.53 -18.32 21.04
CA ALA A 160 3.44 -17.33 22.10
C ALA A 160 3.02 -18.00 23.42
N MET A 161 3.71 -17.71 24.52
CA MET A 161 3.39 -18.20 25.87
C MET A 161 3.23 -19.73 25.94
N GLY A 162 4.06 -20.49 25.21
CA GLY A 162 4.00 -21.96 25.16
C GLY A 162 2.89 -22.51 24.24
N GLN A 163 2.06 -21.69 23.66
CA GLN A 163 1.06 -22.10 22.67
C GLN A 163 1.57 -21.89 21.26
N GLN A 164 1.21 -22.79 20.36
CA GLN A 164 1.57 -22.73 18.96
C GLN A 164 0.30 -22.71 18.11
N GLN A 165 0.24 -21.76 17.20
CA GLN A 165 -0.83 -21.65 16.21
C GLN A 165 -0.25 -21.62 14.80
N THR A 166 -0.78 -22.46 13.93
CA THR A 166 -0.42 -22.47 12.51
C THR A 166 -1.53 -21.84 11.68
N VAL A 167 -1.16 -20.92 10.81
CA VAL A 167 -2.05 -20.23 9.89
C VAL A 167 -1.53 -20.45 8.48
N LYS A 168 -2.38 -21.01 7.60
CA LYS A 168 -2.10 -21.11 6.16
C LYS A 168 -2.79 -19.99 5.43
N ILE A 169 -2.07 -19.30 4.57
CA ILE A 169 -2.56 -18.17 3.77
C ILE A 169 -2.28 -18.46 2.31
N ALA A 170 -3.31 -18.40 1.49
CA ALA A 170 -3.20 -18.41 0.03
C ALA A 170 -3.90 -17.17 -0.51
N SER A 171 -3.25 -16.41 -1.39
CA SER A 171 -3.85 -15.21 -1.97
C SER A 171 -3.56 -15.06 -3.45
N SER A 172 -4.48 -14.41 -4.13
CA SER A 172 -4.34 -13.94 -5.51
C SER A 172 -4.69 -12.47 -5.56
N ASN A 173 -3.84 -11.66 -6.17
CA ASN A 173 -4.02 -10.23 -6.32
C ASN A 173 -3.82 -9.85 -7.79
N ASP A 174 -4.89 -9.37 -8.44
CA ASP A 174 -4.87 -8.78 -9.76
C ASP A 174 -4.72 -7.27 -9.63
N ALA A 175 -3.65 -6.69 -10.16
CA ALA A 175 -3.37 -5.27 -10.05
C ALA A 175 -3.09 -4.63 -11.41
N TYR A 176 -3.63 -3.42 -11.59
CA TYR A 176 -3.51 -2.60 -12.80
C TYR A 176 -2.63 -1.39 -12.50
N TYR A 177 -1.44 -1.40 -13.05
CA TYR A 177 -0.42 -0.39 -12.80
C TYR A 177 -0.38 0.66 -13.91
N ALA A 178 -0.58 1.92 -13.57
CA ALA A 178 -0.30 3.03 -14.48
C ALA A 178 1.20 3.13 -14.71
N THR A 179 1.63 2.99 -15.98
CA THR A 179 3.05 2.95 -16.34
C THR A 179 3.67 4.33 -16.48
N ASP A 180 2.85 5.35 -16.60
CA ASP A 180 3.19 6.77 -16.72
C ASP A 180 3.27 7.49 -15.36
N ILE A 181 2.70 6.92 -14.29
CA ILE A 181 2.77 7.45 -12.93
C ILE A 181 3.79 6.60 -12.13
N LYS A 182 4.95 7.16 -11.83
CA LYS A 182 6.06 6.44 -11.17
C LYS A 182 6.60 7.19 -9.98
N GLY A 183 7.15 6.43 -9.02
CA GLY A 183 7.91 7.00 -7.92
C GLY A 183 7.07 7.61 -6.80
N TYR A 184 5.86 7.10 -6.56
CA TYR A 184 4.99 7.52 -5.46
C TYR A 184 4.70 6.37 -4.53
N LEU A 185 4.52 6.68 -3.24
CA LEU A 185 4.07 5.69 -2.27
C LEU A 185 2.65 5.23 -2.61
N ASN A 186 2.42 3.94 -2.43
CA ASN A 186 1.12 3.32 -2.73
C ASN A 186 0.22 3.33 -1.48
N PRO A 187 -0.93 4.04 -1.48
CA PRO A 187 -1.84 4.07 -0.34
C PRO A 187 -2.42 2.69 -0.01
N PHE A 188 -2.65 1.84 -1.00
CA PHE A 188 -3.20 0.49 -0.78
C PHE A 188 -2.24 -0.39 0.01
N THR A 189 -0.93 -0.31 -0.28
CA THR A 189 0.09 -1.06 0.49
C THR A 189 0.08 -0.65 1.95
N THR A 190 0.00 0.65 2.24
CA THR A 190 -0.04 1.17 3.61
C THR A 190 -1.28 0.69 4.36
N LEU A 191 -2.45 0.74 3.73
CA LEU A 191 -3.72 0.35 4.34
C LEU A 191 -3.88 -1.17 4.54
N THR A 192 -3.19 -1.98 3.74
CA THR A 192 -3.25 -3.45 3.83
C THR A 192 -2.15 -4.07 4.71
N GLY A 193 -1.45 -3.27 5.49
CA GLY A 193 -0.46 -3.77 6.45
C GLY A 193 1.00 -3.50 6.07
N GLY A 194 1.24 -2.64 5.09
CA GLY A 194 2.58 -2.21 4.70
C GLY A 194 3.33 -3.23 3.84
N ASP A 195 4.63 -3.02 3.73
CA ASP A 195 5.52 -3.94 3.03
C ASP A 195 5.86 -5.14 3.94
N MET A 196 5.17 -6.25 3.72
CA MET A 196 5.40 -7.51 4.45
C MET A 196 6.87 -7.97 4.36
N ALA A 197 7.54 -7.69 3.24
CA ALA A 197 8.96 -8.01 3.10
C ALA A 197 9.83 -7.14 4.02
N ALA A 198 9.49 -5.87 4.18
CA ALA A 198 10.21 -4.98 5.10
C ALA A 198 9.90 -5.31 6.57
N ILE A 199 8.67 -5.73 6.88
CA ILE A 199 8.24 -6.04 8.25
C ILE A 199 8.82 -7.38 8.72
N PHE A 200 8.72 -8.42 7.91
CA PHE A 200 9.07 -9.80 8.31
C PHE A 200 10.36 -10.32 7.68
N GLY A 201 10.89 -9.67 6.64
CA GLY A 201 12.08 -10.12 5.94
C GLY A 201 13.35 -10.07 6.77
N THR A 202 13.41 -9.20 7.77
CA THR A 202 14.53 -9.13 8.73
C THR A 202 14.54 -10.32 9.70
N THR A 203 13.37 -10.88 9.99
CA THR A 203 13.19 -12.00 10.93
C THR A 203 13.16 -13.35 10.24
N ASN A 204 12.77 -13.39 8.96
CA ASN A 204 12.81 -14.58 8.12
C ASN A 204 13.38 -14.23 6.74
N LYS A 205 14.69 -14.48 6.57
CA LYS A 205 15.42 -14.13 5.33
C LYS A 205 14.82 -14.79 4.09
N ASN A 206 14.42 -16.07 4.15
CA ASN A 206 13.86 -16.78 3.02
C ASN A 206 12.54 -16.15 2.54
N PHE A 207 11.68 -15.77 3.47
CA PHE A 207 10.46 -15.04 3.18
C PHE A 207 10.78 -13.67 2.56
N GLY A 208 11.69 -12.91 3.18
CA GLY A 208 12.09 -11.59 2.67
C GLY A 208 12.67 -11.64 1.26
N ASP A 209 13.55 -12.59 0.97
CA ASP A 209 14.17 -12.75 -0.35
C ASP A 209 13.11 -13.09 -1.42
N LYS A 210 12.13 -13.96 -1.11
CA LYS A 210 11.04 -14.29 -2.02
C LYS A 210 10.12 -13.09 -2.30
N MET A 211 9.76 -12.33 -1.28
CA MET A 211 8.93 -11.13 -1.46
C MET A 211 9.67 -10.04 -2.23
N LYS A 212 10.96 -9.85 -1.99
CA LYS A 212 11.80 -8.95 -2.77
C LYS A 212 11.87 -9.36 -4.25
N ALA A 213 11.99 -10.65 -4.53
CA ALA A 213 11.97 -11.17 -5.92
C ALA A 213 10.60 -10.93 -6.60
N VAL A 214 9.49 -10.96 -5.87
CA VAL A 214 8.16 -10.57 -6.36
C VAL A 214 8.15 -9.09 -6.72
N GLN A 215 8.59 -8.21 -5.81
CA GLN A 215 8.61 -6.77 -6.03
C GLN A 215 9.47 -6.36 -7.24
N GLN A 216 10.59 -7.04 -7.47
CA GLN A 216 11.47 -6.79 -8.63
C GLN A 216 10.81 -7.13 -9.98
N LYS A 217 9.82 -8.04 -10.00
CA LYS A 217 9.10 -8.43 -11.22
C LYS A 217 7.89 -7.54 -11.50
N LEU A 218 7.43 -6.76 -10.52
CA LEU A 218 6.31 -5.84 -10.71
C LEU A 218 6.76 -4.58 -11.45
N PRO A 219 5.87 -3.95 -12.23
CA PRO A 219 6.18 -2.71 -12.93
C PRO A 219 6.43 -1.58 -11.92
N LYS A 220 7.31 -0.66 -12.29
CA LYS A 220 7.59 0.56 -11.49
C LYS A 220 6.52 1.63 -11.69
N GLY A 221 5.25 1.23 -11.69
CA GLY A 221 4.10 2.11 -11.87
C GLY A 221 3.27 2.20 -10.58
N THR A 222 2.31 3.11 -10.60
CA THR A 222 1.34 3.26 -9.50
C THR A 222 0.13 2.36 -9.75
N PRO A 223 -0.24 1.45 -8.85
CA PRO A 223 -1.45 0.66 -9.00
C PRO A 223 -2.68 1.55 -8.85
N LEU A 224 -3.55 1.56 -9.87
CA LEU A 224 -4.81 2.32 -9.88
C LEU A 224 -6.01 1.45 -9.51
N ARG A 225 -5.90 0.13 -9.68
CA ARG A 225 -6.91 -0.84 -9.27
C ARG A 225 -6.24 -2.12 -8.79
N ALA A 226 -6.77 -2.71 -7.74
CA ALA A 226 -6.37 -4.03 -7.26
C ALA A 226 -7.60 -4.84 -6.84
N LEU A 227 -7.62 -6.12 -7.21
CA LEU A 227 -8.65 -7.09 -6.82
C LEU A 227 -7.94 -8.24 -6.12
N SER A 228 -8.24 -8.47 -4.87
CA SER A 228 -7.58 -9.51 -4.07
C SER A 228 -8.58 -10.52 -3.54
N SER A 229 -8.18 -11.77 -3.55
CA SER A 229 -8.85 -12.86 -2.85
C SER A 229 -7.83 -13.58 -1.97
N ALA A 230 -8.15 -13.76 -0.70
CA ALA A 230 -7.30 -14.47 0.24
C ALA A 230 -8.09 -15.54 0.98
N THR A 231 -7.52 -16.74 1.06
CA THR A 231 -8.01 -17.85 1.87
C THR A 231 -7.08 -18.02 3.05
N ILE A 232 -7.63 -17.95 4.24
CA ILE A 232 -6.91 -18.11 5.51
C ILE A 232 -7.46 -19.34 6.21
N VAL A 233 -6.59 -20.29 6.54
CA VAL A 233 -6.93 -21.48 7.33
C VAL A 233 -6.20 -21.40 8.65
N ALA A 234 -6.97 -21.31 9.73
CA ALA A 234 -6.45 -21.28 11.10
C ALA A 234 -7.34 -22.12 12.01
N GLN A 235 -6.75 -22.97 12.84
CA GLN A 235 -7.48 -23.83 13.80
C GLN A 235 -8.59 -24.68 13.14
N GLY A 236 -8.35 -25.16 11.93
CA GLY A 236 -9.34 -25.96 11.18
C GLY A 236 -10.47 -25.13 10.53
N GLN A 237 -10.52 -23.83 10.77
CA GLN A 237 -11.51 -22.95 10.14
C GLN A 237 -10.93 -22.28 8.90
N THR A 238 -11.74 -22.22 7.84
CA THR A 238 -11.39 -21.54 6.59
C THR A 238 -12.18 -20.24 6.50
N ARG A 239 -11.48 -19.15 6.22
CA ARG A 239 -12.06 -17.83 5.95
C ARG A 239 -11.59 -17.36 4.58
N VAL A 240 -12.53 -16.92 3.75
CA VAL A 240 -12.23 -16.28 2.46
C VAL A 240 -12.55 -14.79 2.57
N THR A 241 -11.59 -13.97 2.17
CA THR A 241 -11.72 -12.51 2.12
C THR A 241 -11.51 -12.04 0.70
N ASN A 242 -12.43 -11.23 0.19
CA ASN A 242 -12.30 -10.57 -1.09
C ASN A 242 -12.20 -9.07 -0.87
N SER A 243 -11.25 -8.42 -1.53
CA SER A 243 -11.12 -6.97 -1.47
C SER A 243 -10.95 -6.40 -2.88
N ALA A 244 -11.46 -5.19 -3.05
CA ALA A 244 -11.23 -4.39 -4.24
C ALA A 244 -10.78 -3.00 -3.83
N ALA A 245 -9.74 -2.48 -4.47
CA ALA A 245 -9.23 -1.14 -4.29
C ALA A 245 -9.19 -0.44 -5.64
N GLU A 246 -9.63 0.80 -5.70
CA GLU A 246 -9.68 1.57 -6.93
C GLU A 246 -9.39 3.04 -6.64
N VAL A 247 -8.53 3.64 -7.46
CA VAL A 247 -8.33 5.10 -7.50
C VAL A 247 -9.48 5.70 -8.28
N THR A 248 -10.16 6.69 -7.69
CA THR A 248 -11.35 7.34 -8.26
C THR A 248 -11.06 8.76 -8.76
N GLY A 249 -9.92 9.33 -8.38
CA GLY A 249 -9.46 10.65 -8.83
C GLY A 249 -7.95 10.75 -8.74
N ILE A 250 -7.33 11.48 -9.69
CA ILE A 250 -5.89 11.76 -9.70
C ILE A 250 -5.70 13.23 -10.06
N GLN A 251 -4.85 13.91 -9.30
CA GLN A 251 -4.47 15.29 -9.55
C GLN A 251 -2.99 15.52 -9.19
N TRP A 252 -2.35 16.45 -9.88
CA TRP A 252 -1.03 16.94 -9.57
C TRP A 252 -1.15 18.28 -8.86
N VAL A 253 -0.75 18.32 -7.60
CA VAL A 253 -0.87 19.51 -6.74
C VAL A 253 0.51 20.03 -6.36
N ASP A 254 0.59 21.30 -5.98
CA ASP A 254 1.84 21.85 -5.47
C ASP A 254 2.17 21.21 -4.10
N ALA A 255 3.45 20.93 -3.88
CA ALA A 255 3.89 20.32 -2.64
C ALA A 255 3.67 21.28 -1.47
N ASP A 256 2.90 20.86 -0.47
CA ASP A 256 2.86 21.49 0.84
C ASP A 256 3.66 20.66 1.84
N PRO A 257 4.88 21.08 2.21
CA PRO A 257 5.70 20.35 3.19
C PRO A 257 4.98 20.07 4.51
N LYS A 258 4.09 20.99 4.94
CA LYS A 258 3.32 20.86 6.18
C LYS A 258 2.29 19.74 6.13
N ALA A 259 1.87 19.30 4.93
CA ALA A 259 0.97 18.16 4.79
C ALA A 259 1.55 16.88 5.41
N PHE A 260 2.89 16.76 5.47
CA PHE A 260 3.61 15.59 5.98
C PHE A 260 4.16 15.78 7.40
N GLU A 261 3.72 16.82 8.11
CA GLU A 261 4.14 17.11 9.47
C GLU A 261 3.02 16.83 10.47
N VAL A 262 3.39 16.42 11.68
CA VAL A 262 2.44 16.33 12.79
C VAL A 262 2.13 17.77 13.23
N PRO A 263 0.86 18.16 13.36
CA PRO A 263 0.51 19.49 13.83
C PRO A 263 1.14 19.79 15.20
N SER A 264 1.64 21.00 15.38
CA SER A 264 2.42 21.39 16.58
C SER A 264 1.64 21.32 17.90
N ASN A 265 0.31 21.35 17.83
CA ASN A 265 -0.58 21.21 18.98
C ASN A 265 -0.89 19.75 19.35
N TYR A 266 -0.30 18.76 18.67
CA TYR A 266 -0.52 17.34 18.97
C TYR A 266 0.51 16.83 19.96
N THR A 267 0.06 15.99 20.90
CA THR A 267 0.92 15.32 21.89
C THR A 267 1.13 13.84 21.52
N ALA A 268 2.34 13.35 21.77
CA ALA A 268 2.66 11.94 21.50
C ALA A 268 1.95 11.02 22.49
N LEU A 269 1.25 10.01 21.96
CA LEU A 269 0.70 8.91 22.75
C LEU A 269 1.80 7.88 23.00
N GLN A 270 2.07 7.57 24.26
CA GLN A 270 2.98 6.51 24.65
C GLN A 270 2.19 5.24 24.91
N LEU A 271 2.55 4.13 24.22
CA LEU A 271 1.97 2.84 24.52
C LEU A 271 2.66 2.24 25.75
N PRO A 272 1.90 1.77 26.76
CA PRO A 272 2.47 1.10 27.92
C PRO A 272 3.30 -0.13 27.47
N GLY A 273 4.53 -0.24 27.92
CA GLY A 273 5.43 -1.35 27.56
C GLY A 273 6.26 -1.16 26.28
N MET A 274 6.06 -0.09 25.51
CA MET A 274 6.91 0.28 24.37
C MET A 274 7.80 1.49 24.71
N GLY A 275 8.29 1.56 25.93
CA GLY A 275 9.20 2.61 26.37
C GLY A 275 10.61 2.42 25.82
N GLY A 276 10.86 2.92 24.62
CA GLY A 276 12.18 2.95 23.99
C GLY A 276 12.20 3.92 22.83
N SER A 277 12.79 5.10 23.04
CA SER A 277 13.26 6.05 22.01
C SER A 277 12.20 6.91 21.30
N SER A 278 11.49 7.77 22.03
CA SER A 278 10.79 8.92 21.42
C SER A 278 11.33 10.28 21.87
N SER A 279 12.58 10.37 22.27
CA SER A 279 13.23 11.68 22.52
C SER A 279 14.21 12.02 21.41
N GLY A 280 13.69 12.14 20.19
CA GLY A 280 14.35 12.85 19.11
C GLY A 280 13.74 14.24 19.03
N ALA A 281 14.09 15.14 19.93
CA ALA A 281 13.96 16.56 19.67
C ALA A 281 14.78 16.86 18.41
N ILE A 282 14.09 17.23 17.33
CA ILE A 282 14.76 17.78 16.14
C ILE A 282 15.34 19.12 16.60
N PRO A 283 16.68 19.33 16.53
CA PRO A 283 17.23 20.65 16.78
C PRO A 283 16.69 21.61 15.71
N PRO A 284 16.38 22.85 16.06
CA PRO A 284 15.97 23.85 15.09
C PRO A 284 17.14 24.11 14.13
N GLN A 285 16.87 24.01 12.81
CA GLN A 285 17.72 24.57 11.76
C GLN A 285 17.31 26.01 11.47
#